data_f12a0b06ac2d6b4233dfdcef0d6e59b7
#
_entry.id   f12a0b06ac2d6b4233dfdcef0d6e59b7
#
_cell.length_a   1.000
_cell.length_b   1.000
_cell.length_c   1.000
_cell.angle_alpha   90.00
_cell.angle_beta   90.00
_cell.angle_gamma   90.00
#
_symmetry.space_group_name_H-M   'P 1'
#
loop_
_entity.id
_entity.type
_entity.pdbx_description
1 polymer ?
#
loop_
_entity_poly.entity_id
_entity_poly.type
_entity_poly.pdbx_seq_one_letter_code
_entity_poly.pdbx_strand_id
1 'polypeptide(L)'
;MRLVFITGATGFIGQRLINAVNGEFRVLSRVEHPNYKTIVCDLESEVIPDQALNNVSTVFHLAGFSHDLRDASKISDLYYKVNVSATVQLAELAVKSGVKKFVFVSSIKAGGNPSLGSCLSETDQVEPEGIYGKTKREAELKLLEIGKESGMHVSII
;
A
#
# COMPACT_ATOMS: atom_id res chain seq x y z
N MET A 1 -7.37 -10.25 -20.72
CA MET A 1 -6.67 -9.00 -20.35
C MET A 1 -6.39 -9.02 -18.85
N ARG A 2 -5.28 -8.45 -18.39
CA ARG A 2 -4.94 -8.43 -16.96
C ARG A 2 -5.34 -7.07 -16.39
N LEU A 3 -6.44 -7.02 -15.62
CA LEU A 3 -6.87 -5.79 -14.94
C LEU A 3 -5.92 -5.49 -13.77
N VAL A 4 -5.45 -4.25 -13.70
CA VAL A 4 -4.61 -3.73 -12.61
C VAL A 4 -5.46 -2.89 -11.67
N PHE A 5 -5.22 -3.00 -10.37
CA PHE A 5 -5.83 -2.15 -9.35
C PHE A 5 -4.79 -1.26 -8.69
N ILE A 6 -5.08 0.02 -8.58
CA ILE A 6 -4.11 1.01 -8.10
C ILE A 6 -4.76 1.85 -6.99
N THR A 7 -4.15 1.87 -5.81
CA THR A 7 -4.48 2.84 -4.76
C THR A 7 -3.45 3.98 -4.77
N GLY A 8 -3.83 5.17 -4.33
CA GLY A 8 -2.93 6.32 -4.36
C GLY A 8 -2.62 6.83 -5.77
N ALA A 9 -3.50 6.56 -6.72
CA ALA A 9 -3.38 6.89 -8.15
C ALA A 9 -3.20 8.38 -8.44
N THR A 10 -3.75 9.25 -7.59
CA THR A 10 -3.68 10.72 -7.72
C THR A 10 -2.40 11.32 -7.14
N GLY A 11 -1.60 10.52 -6.43
CA GLY A 11 -0.32 10.93 -5.87
C GLY A 11 0.80 11.02 -6.91
N PHE A 12 1.97 11.51 -6.49
CA PHE A 12 3.12 11.73 -7.36
C PHE A 12 3.58 10.48 -8.13
N ILE A 13 3.70 9.34 -7.43
CA ILE A 13 4.08 8.06 -8.04
C ILE A 13 2.90 7.49 -8.85
N GLY A 14 1.68 7.56 -8.28
CA GLY A 14 0.48 7.01 -8.90
C GLY A 14 0.19 7.56 -10.29
N GLN A 15 0.29 8.85 -10.48
CA GLN A 15 0.10 9.49 -11.79
C GLN A 15 1.11 9.01 -12.84
N ARG A 16 2.35 8.78 -12.43
CA ARG A 16 3.39 8.24 -13.33
C ARG A 16 3.15 6.78 -13.66
N LEU A 17 2.74 6.00 -12.66
CA LEU A 17 2.40 4.59 -12.86
C LEU A 17 1.23 4.43 -13.83
N ILE A 18 0.16 5.20 -13.69
CA ILE A 18 -1.00 5.17 -14.59
C ILE A 18 -0.57 5.40 -16.05
N ASN A 19 0.31 6.36 -16.28
CA ASN A 19 0.82 6.65 -17.62
C ASN A 19 1.72 5.55 -18.19
N ALA A 20 2.29 4.71 -17.34
CA ALA A 20 3.15 3.60 -17.73
C ALA A 20 2.41 2.26 -17.85
N VAL A 21 1.22 2.14 -17.25
CA VAL A 21 0.44 0.90 -17.30
C VAL A 21 -0.16 0.72 -18.68
N ASN A 22 0.25 -0.34 -19.36
CA ASN A 22 -0.35 -0.78 -20.63
C ASN A 22 -1.51 -1.73 -20.34
N GLY A 23 -2.75 -1.29 -20.57
CA GLY A 23 -3.94 -2.11 -20.40
C GLY A 23 -5.01 -1.47 -19.51
N GLU A 24 -5.97 -2.29 -19.10
CA GLU A 24 -7.05 -1.83 -18.24
C GLU A 24 -6.61 -1.71 -16.79
N PHE A 25 -7.01 -0.64 -16.15
CA PHE A 25 -6.81 -0.45 -14.72
C PHE A 25 -8.05 0.15 -14.05
N ARG A 26 -8.11 -0.05 -12.75
CA ARG A 26 -9.11 0.51 -11.84
C ARG A 26 -8.40 1.16 -10.69
N VAL A 27 -8.91 2.30 -10.23
CA VAL A 27 -8.31 3.02 -9.11
C VAL A 27 -9.22 2.99 -7.88
N LEU A 28 -8.60 3.05 -6.69
CA LEU A 28 -9.30 3.37 -5.45
C LEU A 28 -8.97 4.80 -5.05
N SER A 29 -9.99 5.59 -4.81
CA SER A 29 -9.87 6.99 -4.42
C SER A 29 -11.02 7.41 -3.52
N ARG A 30 -10.81 8.45 -2.71
CA ARG A 30 -11.86 9.04 -1.87
C ARG A 30 -12.97 9.72 -2.65
N VAL A 31 -12.70 10.10 -3.88
CA VAL A 31 -13.64 10.73 -4.79
C VAL A 31 -13.57 10.08 -6.17
N GLU A 32 -14.66 10.11 -6.91
CA GLU A 32 -14.68 9.60 -8.27
C GLU A 32 -13.75 10.42 -9.19
N HIS A 33 -13.04 9.73 -10.07
CA HIS A 33 -12.14 10.36 -11.02
C HIS A 33 -12.78 10.40 -12.41
N PRO A 34 -12.79 11.56 -13.10
CA PRO A 34 -13.52 11.71 -14.37
C PRO A 34 -12.99 10.81 -15.49
N ASN A 35 -11.71 10.44 -15.45
CA ASN A 35 -11.04 9.72 -16.53
C ASN A 35 -10.71 8.25 -16.19
N TYR A 36 -10.98 7.77 -14.97
CA TYR A 36 -10.59 6.43 -14.54
C TYR A 36 -11.76 5.69 -13.88
N LYS A 37 -11.85 4.40 -14.15
CA LYS A 37 -12.78 3.54 -13.44
C LYS A 37 -12.43 3.50 -11.97
N THR A 38 -13.24 4.14 -11.14
CA THR A 38 -12.96 4.38 -9.72
C THR A 38 -13.82 3.51 -8.81
N ILE A 39 -13.20 2.93 -7.80
CA ILE A 39 -13.86 2.47 -6.59
C ILE A 39 -13.72 3.61 -5.57
N VAL A 40 -14.85 4.21 -5.22
CA VAL A 40 -14.87 5.26 -4.20
C VAL A 40 -14.83 4.60 -2.83
N CYS A 41 -13.77 4.90 -2.06
CA CYS A 41 -13.58 4.36 -0.72
C CYS A 41 -12.53 5.19 0.02
N ASP A 42 -12.82 5.56 1.25
CA ASP A 42 -11.87 6.20 2.14
C ASP A 42 -11.24 5.15 3.08
N LEU A 43 -9.96 4.88 2.87
CA LEU A 43 -9.20 3.91 3.67
C LEU A 43 -9.11 4.28 5.16
N GLU A 44 -9.42 5.52 5.51
CA GLU A 44 -9.47 5.97 6.90
C GLU A 44 -10.73 5.51 7.62
N SER A 45 -11.86 5.43 6.94
CA SER A 45 -13.17 5.27 7.58
C SER A 45 -14.02 4.13 7.05
N GLU A 46 -13.68 3.58 5.88
CA GLU A 46 -14.52 2.65 5.16
C GLU A 46 -13.86 1.29 4.96
N VAL A 47 -14.70 0.27 4.81
CA VAL A 47 -14.28 -1.07 4.40
C VAL A 47 -14.22 -1.12 2.87
N ILE A 48 -13.12 -1.66 2.34
CA ILE A 48 -12.95 -1.82 0.89
C ILE A 48 -14.02 -2.79 0.38
N PRO A 49 -14.85 -2.39 -0.61
CA PRO A 49 -15.92 -3.25 -1.11
C PRO A 49 -15.39 -4.56 -1.71
N ASP A 50 -16.03 -5.68 -1.42
CA ASP A 50 -15.62 -7.01 -1.89
C ASP A 50 -15.44 -7.06 -3.42
N GLN A 51 -16.30 -6.38 -4.18
CA GLN A 51 -16.23 -6.33 -5.65
C GLN A 51 -15.09 -5.46 -6.20
N ALA A 52 -14.38 -4.72 -5.35
CA ALA A 52 -13.31 -3.82 -5.80
C ALA A 52 -12.23 -4.54 -6.61
N LEU A 53 -11.93 -5.78 -6.26
CA LEU A 53 -10.87 -6.59 -6.88
C LEU A 53 -11.38 -7.67 -7.84
N ASN A 54 -12.65 -7.62 -8.26
CA ASN A 54 -13.17 -8.55 -9.26
C ASN A 54 -12.37 -8.48 -10.57
N ASN A 55 -11.86 -9.64 -11.02
CA ASN A 55 -11.04 -9.82 -12.21
C ASN A 55 -9.67 -9.10 -12.17
N VAL A 56 -9.24 -8.62 -11.01
CA VAL A 56 -7.92 -8.01 -10.82
C VAL A 56 -6.84 -9.08 -10.75
N SER A 57 -5.77 -8.90 -11.51
CA SER A 57 -4.61 -9.78 -11.49
C SER A 57 -3.45 -9.24 -10.67
N THR A 58 -3.35 -7.92 -10.58
CA THR A 58 -2.23 -7.23 -9.90
C THR A 58 -2.74 -6.01 -9.15
N VAL A 59 -2.33 -5.88 -7.91
CA VAL A 59 -2.55 -4.68 -7.08
C VAL A 59 -1.26 -3.89 -6.95
N PHE A 60 -1.32 -2.58 -7.17
CA PHE A 60 -0.31 -1.61 -6.79
C PHE A 60 -0.87 -0.75 -5.64
N HIS A 61 -0.31 -0.93 -4.46
CA HIS A 61 -0.74 -0.21 -3.27
C HIS A 61 0.25 0.92 -2.95
N LEU A 62 -0.12 2.14 -3.39
CA LEU A 62 0.67 3.36 -3.20
C LEU A 62 0.02 4.32 -2.19
N ALA A 63 -1.25 4.08 -1.84
CA ALA A 63 -1.91 4.88 -0.82
C ALA A 63 -1.25 4.68 0.53
N GLY A 64 -1.14 5.75 1.29
CA GLY A 64 -0.62 5.73 2.64
C GLY A 64 -0.76 7.12 3.26
N PHE A 65 -0.80 7.14 4.57
CA PHE A 65 -0.83 8.35 5.35
C PHE A 65 0.61 8.77 5.70
N SER A 66 1.02 9.96 5.26
CA SER A 66 2.37 10.52 5.45
C SER A 66 2.32 12.03 5.51
N HIS A 67 3.37 12.65 6.01
CA HIS A 67 3.57 14.11 5.99
C HIS A 67 2.47 14.94 6.69
N ASP A 68 1.97 14.46 7.83
CA ASP A 68 1.10 15.28 8.67
C ASP A 68 1.95 16.11 9.63
N LEU A 69 1.72 17.43 9.63
CA LEU A 69 2.39 18.38 10.51
C LEU A 69 1.78 18.45 11.92
N ARG A 70 0.66 17.75 12.12
CA ARG A 70 0.04 17.61 13.44
C ARG A 70 0.93 16.79 14.36
N ASP A 71 0.74 16.95 15.67
CA ASP A 71 1.44 16.15 16.68
C ASP A 71 1.20 14.65 16.43
N ALA A 72 2.29 13.93 16.12
CA ALA A 72 2.26 12.51 15.80
C ALA A 72 1.64 11.65 16.92
N SER A 73 1.74 12.09 18.18
CA SER A 73 1.12 11.40 19.32
C SER A 73 -0.42 11.43 19.28
N LYS A 74 -1.00 12.47 18.66
CA LYS A 74 -2.44 12.67 18.55
C LYS A 74 -3.06 11.99 17.32
N ILE A 75 -2.24 11.57 16.38
CA ILE A 75 -2.67 10.98 15.11
C ILE A 75 -2.06 9.60 14.85
N SER A 76 -1.42 9.01 15.86
CA SER A 76 -0.84 7.66 15.76
C SER A 76 -1.83 6.63 15.25
N ASP A 77 -3.06 6.66 15.78
CA ASP A 77 -4.12 5.72 15.39
C ASP A 77 -4.47 5.83 13.91
N LEU A 78 -4.40 7.03 13.33
CA LEU A 78 -4.65 7.26 11.91
C LEU A 78 -3.54 6.64 11.06
N TYR A 79 -2.27 6.75 11.48
CA TYR A 79 -1.17 6.06 10.83
C TYR A 79 -1.36 4.55 10.80
N TYR A 80 -1.73 3.94 11.93
CA TYR A 80 -2.02 2.51 12.00
C TYR A 80 -3.20 2.11 11.14
N LYS A 81 -4.28 2.87 11.21
CA LYS A 81 -5.51 2.60 10.48
C LYS A 81 -5.30 2.57 8.96
N VAL A 82 -4.64 3.60 8.43
CA VAL A 82 -4.43 3.73 6.98
C VAL A 82 -3.26 2.88 6.49
N ASN A 83 -2.11 2.94 7.19
CA ASN A 83 -0.90 2.29 6.68
C ASN A 83 -0.83 0.79 7.00
N VAL A 84 -1.48 0.33 8.08
CA VAL A 84 -1.45 -1.08 8.48
C VAL A 84 -2.79 -1.75 8.21
N SER A 85 -3.85 -1.32 8.90
CA SER A 85 -5.14 -2.02 8.86
C SER A 85 -5.75 -2.05 7.46
N ALA A 86 -5.80 -0.92 6.76
CA ALA A 86 -6.33 -0.85 5.40
C ALA A 86 -5.43 -1.60 4.39
N THR A 87 -4.11 -1.61 4.59
CA THR A 87 -3.17 -2.39 3.76
C THR A 87 -3.41 -3.89 3.92
N VAL A 88 -3.56 -4.37 5.16
CA VAL A 88 -3.87 -5.78 5.45
C VAL A 88 -5.23 -6.17 4.87
N GLN A 89 -6.26 -5.36 5.09
CA GLN A 89 -7.60 -5.59 4.52
C GLN A 89 -7.55 -5.72 2.99
N LEU A 90 -6.81 -4.84 2.32
CA LEU A 90 -6.66 -4.90 0.86
C LEU A 90 -5.92 -6.18 0.43
N ALA A 91 -4.91 -6.61 1.16
CA ALA A 91 -4.16 -7.82 0.85
C ALA A 91 -5.00 -9.09 1.07
N GLU A 92 -5.77 -9.17 2.16
CA GLU A 92 -6.69 -10.27 2.42
C GLU A 92 -7.79 -10.35 1.35
N LEU A 93 -8.33 -9.19 0.96
CA LEU A 93 -9.29 -9.12 -0.14
C LEU A 93 -8.65 -9.55 -1.47
N ALA A 94 -7.38 -9.20 -1.71
CA ALA A 94 -6.63 -9.61 -2.89
C ALA A 94 -6.46 -11.14 -2.94
N VAL A 95 -6.13 -11.78 -1.82
CA VAL A 95 -6.08 -13.24 -1.70
C VAL A 95 -7.44 -13.87 -2.00
N LYS A 96 -8.52 -13.39 -1.34
CA LYS A 96 -9.90 -13.85 -1.54
C LYS A 96 -10.36 -13.72 -3.00
N SER A 97 -9.93 -12.67 -3.69
CA SER A 97 -10.28 -12.39 -5.09
C SER A 97 -9.37 -13.10 -6.11
N GLY A 98 -8.38 -13.88 -5.66
CA GLY A 98 -7.48 -14.62 -6.52
C GLY A 98 -6.42 -13.75 -7.25
N VAL A 99 -6.13 -12.57 -6.73
CA VAL A 99 -5.04 -11.70 -7.21
C VAL A 99 -3.72 -12.46 -7.16
N LYS A 100 -2.89 -12.29 -8.19
CA LYS A 100 -1.62 -13.03 -8.31
C LYS A 100 -0.42 -12.24 -7.79
N LYS A 101 -0.47 -10.91 -7.89
CA LYS A 101 0.64 -10.03 -7.50
C LYS A 101 0.14 -8.85 -6.68
N PHE A 102 0.83 -8.59 -5.59
CA PHE A 102 0.62 -7.42 -4.74
C PHE A 102 1.92 -6.64 -4.62
N VAL A 103 1.95 -5.43 -5.14
CA VAL A 103 3.11 -4.54 -5.09
C VAL A 103 2.82 -3.43 -4.09
N PHE A 104 3.61 -3.35 -3.05
CA PHE A 104 3.49 -2.36 -1.99
C PHE A 104 4.62 -1.34 -2.06
N VAL A 105 4.29 -0.07 -2.17
CA VAL A 105 5.27 1.00 -2.09
C VAL A 105 5.47 1.38 -0.63
N SER A 106 6.61 0.97 -0.09
CA SER A 106 7.03 1.25 1.28
C SER A 106 7.82 2.55 1.38
N SER A 107 8.83 2.59 2.24
CA SER A 107 9.65 3.76 2.48
C SER A 107 10.99 3.33 3.09
N ILE A 108 12.06 4.06 2.78
CA ILE A 108 13.35 3.90 3.45
C ILE A 108 13.25 4.07 4.98
N LYS A 109 12.25 4.82 5.46
CA LYS A 109 11.99 4.99 6.91
C LYS A 109 11.56 3.70 7.61
N ALA A 110 11.05 2.73 6.85
CA ALA A 110 10.74 1.39 7.37
C ALA A 110 12.01 0.59 7.69
N GLY A 111 13.11 0.83 6.97
CA GLY A 111 14.41 0.23 7.22
C GLY A 111 15.23 0.90 8.34
N GLY A 112 14.76 2.06 8.83
CA GLY A 112 15.49 2.85 9.83
C GLY A 112 16.63 3.68 9.24
N ASN A 113 17.44 4.26 10.13
CA ASN A 113 18.59 5.07 9.74
C ASN A 113 19.90 4.29 9.85
N PRO A 114 20.74 4.30 8.81
CA PRO A 114 22.06 3.69 8.89
C PRO A 114 22.97 4.45 9.88
N SER A 115 23.92 3.76 10.47
CA SER A 115 25.04 4.39 11.16
C SER A 115 25.87 5.23 10.19
N LEU A 116 26.54 6.25 10.68
CA LEU A 116 27.38 7.12 9.85
C LEU A 116 28.38 6.27 9.03
N GLY A 117 28.38 6.46 7.72
CA GLY A 117 29.30 5.74 6.80
C GLY A 117 28.88 4.33 6.42
N SER A 118 27.68 3.86 6.82
CA SER A 118 27.13 2.56 6.41
C SER A 118 25.92 2.72 5.49
N CYS A 119 25.65 1.68 4.67
CA CYS A 119 24.41 1.53 3.91
C CYS A 119 23.61 0.39 4.51
N LEU A 120 22.29 0.53 4.55
CA LEU A 120 21.38 -0.55 4.92
C LEU A 120 20.98 -1.36 3.69
N SER A 121 20.79 -2.65 3.90
CA SER A 121 20.19 -3.58 2.96
C SER A 121 18.81 -4.03 3.48
N GLU A 122 18.06 -4.75 2.69
CA GLU A 122 16.73 -5.27 3.04
C GLU A 122 16.77 -6.30 4.18
N THR A 123 17.93 -6.87 4.48
CA THR A 123 18.13 -7.85 5.55
C THR A 123 18.52 -7.24 6.89
N ASP A 124 18.82 -5.95 6.90
CA ASP A 124 19.23 -5.27 8.14
C ASP A 124 18.02 -5.03 9.06
N GLN A 125 18.22 -5.32 10.35
CA GLN A 125 17.21 -5.17 11.39
C GLN A 125 17.48 -3.89 12.19
N VAL A 126 17.21 -2.73 11.59
CA VAL A 126 17.34 -1.43 12.22
C VAL A 126 15.97 -0.92 12.65
N GLU A 127 15.91 -0.18 13.75
CA GLU A 127 14.65 0.39 14.26
C GLU A 127 14.06 1.40 13.25
N PRO A 128 12.78 1.23 12.85
CA PRO A 128 12.13 2.13 11.92
C PRO A 128 12.03 3.57 12.43
N GLU A 129 12.13 4.53 11.53
CA GLU A 129 12.11 5.94 11.89
C GLU A 129 10.70 6.48 12.10
N GLY A 130 10.39 6.87 13.34
CA GLY A 130 9.12 7.49 13.73
C GLY A 130 7.90 6.61 13.49
N ILE A 131 6.70 7.18 13.73
CA ILE A 131 5.43 6.44 13.58
C ILE A 131 5.17 6.02 12.13
N TYR A 132 5.55 6.85 11.16
CA TYR A 132 5.41 6.52 9.75
C TYR A 132 6.27 5.31 9.37
N GLY A 133 7.56 5.32 9.72
CA GLY A 133 8.45 4.19 9.46
C GLY A 133 7.98 2.90 10.14
N LYS A 134 7.56 2.99 11.40
CA LYS A 134 7.03 1.86 12.18
C LYS A 134 5.80 1.23 11.52
N THR A 135 4.84 2.06 11.11
CA THR A 135 3.63 1.55 10.45
C THR A 135 3.89 1.00 9.05
N LYS A 136 4.83 1.57 8.29
CA LYS A 136 5.25 1.01 7.00
C LYS A 136 5.94 -0.35 7.20
N ARG A 137 6.85 -0.47 8.16
CA ARG A 137 7.53 -1.74 8.48
C ARG A 137 6.56 -2.82 8.94
N GLU A 138 5.61 -2.49 9.80
CA GLU A 138 4.58 -3.42 10.23
C GLU A 138 3.73 -3.93 9.07
N ALA A 139 3.34 -3.03 8.17
CA ALA A 139 2.61 -3.40 6.95
C ALA A 139 3.43 -4.34 6.05
N GLU A 140 4.74 -4.08 5.86
CA GLU A 140 5.63 -4.97 5.12
C GLU A 140 5.61 -6.40 5.67
N LEU A 141 5.82 -6.53 6.98
CA LEU A 141 5.89 -7.85 7.65
C LEU A 141 4.58 -8.61 7.49
N LYS A 142 3.43 -7.96 7.71
CA LYS A 142 2.10 -8.56 7.52
C LYS A 142 1.85 -8.98 6.08
N LEU A 143 2.24 -8.16 5.10
CA LEU A 143 2.11 -8.48 3.68
C LEU A 143 2.95 -9.69 3.29
N LEU A 144 4.19 -9.78 3.76
CA LEU A 144 5.07 -10.92 3.48
C LEU A 144 4.52 -12.22 4.09
N GLU A 145 3.94 -12.16 5.30
CA GLU A 145 3.25 -13.28 5.93
C GLU A 145 2.04 -13.73 5.10
N ILE A 146 1.14 -12.81 4.74
CA ILE A 146 -0.03 -13.10 3.89
C ILE A 146 0.42 -13.71 2.55
N GLY A 147 1.46 -13.17 1.93
CA GLY A 147 2.00 -13.69 0.67
C GLY A 147 2.52 -15.11 0.82
N LYS A 148 3.25 -15.40 1.89
CA LYS A 148 3.79 -16.72 2.19
C LYS A 148 2.67 -17.77 2.42
N GLU A 149 1.64 -17.40 3.17
CA GLU A 149 0.55 -18.32 3.52
C GLU A 149 -0.39 -18.57 2.33
N SER A 150 -0.66 -17.56 1.51
CA SER A 150 -1.63 -17.65 0.41
C SER A 150 -1.02 -18.05 -0.94
N GLY A 151 0.30 -17.96 -1.09
CA GLY A 151 0.98 -18.11 -2.36
C GLY A 151 0.84 -16.90 -3.31
N MET A 152 0.25 -15.79 -2.84
CA MET A 152 0.23 -14.54 -3.58
C MET A 152 1.64 -13.92 -3.62
N HIS A 153 2.11 -13.55 -4.82
CA HIS A 153 3.41 -12.90 -4.95
C HIS A 153 3.37 -11.48 -4.39
N VAL A 154 4.09 -11.22 -3.31
CA VAL A 154 4.23 -9.89 -2.71
C VAL A 154 5.59 -9.29 -3.06
N SER A 155 5.58 -8.06 -3.54
CA SER A 155 6.80 -7.25 -3.76
C SER A 155 6.71 -5.98 -2.91
N ILE A 156 7.75 -5.73 -2.14
CA ILE A 156 7.94 -4.49 -1.38
C ILE A 156 8.94 -3.61 -2.14
N ILE A 157 8.63 -2.32 -2.34
CA ILE A 157 9.46 -1.37 -3.08
C ILE A 157 9.72 -0.15 -2.19
#